data_61acf9be4f09afc31b8e4631977aa648
#
_entry.id   61acf9be4f09afc31b8e4631977aa648
#
_cell.length_a   1.000
_cell.length_b   1.000
_cell.length_c   1.000
_cell.angle_alpha   90.00
_cell.angle_beta   90.00
_cell.angle_gamma   90.00
#
_symmetry.space_group_name_H-M   'P 1'
#
loop_
_entity.id
_entity.type
_entity.pdbx_description
1 polymer ?
#
loop_
_entity_poly.entity_id
_entity_poly.type
_entity_poly.pdbx_seq_one_letter_code
_entity_poly.pdbx_strand_id
1 'polypeptide(L)'
;LFHVVDGALHLVVPGGWDRLAAQMQRPGLDGQRLESLMVASGFVVADPATGETTIRVYFRAPNKGPSIGTATFSRLSAGAAAIIFPGGSPFSNNPSVERTAAA
;
A
#
# COMPACT_ATOMS: atom_id res chain seq x y z
N LEU A 1 -3.01 2.62 7.69
CA LEU A 1 -2.30 3.29 6.60
C LEU A 1 -1.48 2.31 5.77
N PHE A 2 -0.75 1.41 6.43
CA PHE A 2 0.06 0.40 5.75
C PHE A 2 -0.46 -1.00 6.04
N HIS A 3 -0.36 -1.88 5.04
CA HIS A 3 -0.66 -3.30 5.17
C HIS A 3 0.40 -4.11 4.44
N VAL A 4 0.69 -5.30 4.94
CA VAL A 4 1.56 -6.25 4.24
C VAL A 4 0.67 -7.31 3.59
N VAL A 5 0.77 -7.43 2.27
CA VAL A 5 0.01 -8.40 1.47
C VAL A 5 1.01 -9.13 0.59
N ASP A 6 1.01 -10.46 0.65
CA ASP A 6 1.94 -11.31 -0.11
C ASP A 6 3.41 -10.91 0.11
N GLY A 7 3.76 -10.53 1.33
CA GLY A 7 5.12 -10.16 1.70
C GLY A 7 5.56 -8.76 1.28
N ALA A 8 4.71 -7.98 0.62
CA ALA A 8 5.03 -6.62 0.18
C ALA A 8 4.27 -5.58 0.98
N LEU A 9 4.93 -4.47 1.29
CA LEU A 9 4.30 -3.34 1.97
C LEU A 9 3.40 -2.60 0.99
N HIS A 10 2.21 -2.27 1.42
CA HIS A 10 1.21 -1.54 0.63
C HIS A 10 0.69 -0.34 1.42
N LEU A 11 0.40 0.73 0.69
CA LEU A 11 -0.20 1.95 1.23
C LEU A 11 -1.67 2.01 0.80
N VAL A 12 -2.55 2.29 1.75
CA VAL A 12 -3.99 2.43 1.47
C VAL A 12 -4.24 3.67 0.61
N VAL A 13 -4.97 3.50 -0.50
CA VAL A 13 -5.38 4.60 -1.37
C VAL A 13 -6.91 4.58 -1.56
N PRO A 14 -7.55 5.71 -1.81
CA PRO A 14 -7.01 7.07 -1.72
C PRO A 14 -6.75 7.46 -0.26
N GLY A 15 -6.08 8.55 -0.06
CA GLY A 15 -5.87 9.15 1.26
C GLY A 15 -4.54 8.79 1.91
N GLY A 16 -3.97 7.61 1.62
CA GLY A 16 -2.68 7.22 2.20
C GLY A 16 -1.54 8.16 1.81
N TRP A 17 -1.51 8.58 0.56
CA TRP A 17 -0.50 9.54 0.10
C TRP A 17 -0.63 10.90 0.77
N ASP A 18 -1.85 11.39 0.96
CA ASP A 18 -2.09 12.66 1.65
C ASP A 18 -1.63 12.60 3.12
N ARG A 19 -1.92 11.49 3.79
CA ARG A 19 -1.52 11.30 5.18
C ARG A 19 -0.01 11.18 5.32
N LEU A 20 0.64 10.47 4.42
CA LEU A 20 2.09 10.32 4.42
C LEU A 20 2.77 11.67 4.12
N ALA A 21 2.27 12.42 3.14
CA ALA A 21 2.79 13.75 2.82
C ALA A 21 2.66 14.71 4.00
N ALA A 22 1.53 14.67 4.73
CA ALA A 22 1.33 15.49 5.92
C ALA A 22 2.34 15.16 7.01
N GLN A 23 2.72 13.90 7.17
CA GLN A 23 3.73 13.50 8.15
C GLN A 23 5.13 14.00 7.80
N MET A 24 5.44 14.20 6.52
CA MET A 24 6.73 14.68 6.08
C MET A 24 6.93 16.17 6.32
N GLN A 25 5.85 16.93 6.49
CA GLN A 25 5.87 18.36 6.84
C GLN A 25 6.72 19.21 5.89
N ARG A 26 6.71 18.88 4.59
CA ARG A 26 7.45 19.65 3.58
C ARG A 26 6.53 20.67 2.90
N PRO A 27 6.92 21.94 2.81
CA PRO A 27 6.13 22.95 2.08
C PRO A 27 5.90 22.52 0.63
N GLY A 28 4.67 22.69 0.16
CA GLY A 28 4.29 22.38 -1.21
C GLY A 28 4.18 20.89 -1.56
N LEU A 29 4.34 20.01 -0.57
CA LEU A 29 4.19 18.58 -0.77
C LEU A 29 2.79 18.13 -0.35
N ASP A 30 2.00 17.69 -1.32
CA ASP A 30 0.70 17.04 -1.09
C ASP A 30 0.76 15.57 -1.51
N GLY A 31 -0.33 14.86 -1.32
CA GLY A 31 -0.39 13.43 -1.63
C GLY A 31 -0.17 13.13 -3.09
N GLN A 32 -0.74 13.93 -4.00
CA GLN A 32 -0.59 13.73 -5.44
C GLN A 32 0.86 13.92 -5.88
N ARG A 33 1.51 14.94 -5.37
CA ARG A 33 2.92 15.21 -5.69
C ARG A 33 3.83 14.13 -5.11
N LEU A 34 3.58 13.70 -3.89
CA LEU A 34 4.35 12.61 -3.27
C LEU A 34 4.19 11.31 -4.07
N GLU A 35 2.98 10.95 -4.45
CA GLU A 35 2.74 9.76 -5.27
C GLU A 35 3.51 9.83 -6.58
N SER A 36 3.45 10.97 -7.27
CA SER A 36 4.16 11.14 -8.54
C SER A 36 5.67 10.99 -8.39
N LEU A 37 6.24 11.54 -7.31
CA LEU A 37 7.66 11.40 -7.01
C LEU A 37 8.04 9.96 -6.71
N MET A 38 7.21 9.25 -5.96
CA MET A 38 7.46 7.86 -5.59
C MET A 38 7.36 6.93 -6.80
N VAL A 39 6.41 7.17 -7.70
CA VAL A 39 6.31 6.42 -8.96
C VAL A 39 7.53 6.67 -9.83
N ALA A 40 7.92 7.93 -9.99
CA ALA A 40 9.09 8.30 -10.81
C ALA A 40 10.40 7.73 -10.26
N SER A 41 10.50 7.58 -8.93
CA SER A 41 11.68 7.03 -8.27
C SER A 41 11.71 5.50 -8.23
N GLY A 42 10.69 4.84 -8.74
CA GLY A 42 10.59 3.37 -8.72
C GLY A 42 10.20 2.78 -7.37
N PHE A 43 9.70 3.60 -6.45
CA PHE A 43 9.27 3.14 -5.12
C PHE A 43 7.85 2.57 -5.10
N VAL A 44 7.04 2.91 -6.09
CA VAL A 44 5.77 2.24 -6.34
C VAL A 44 5.99 1.27 -7.50
N VAL A 45 5.69 0.00 -7.28
CA VAL A 45 6.00 -1.05 -8.25
C VAL A 45 4.73 -1.72 -8.74
N ALA A 46 4.79 -2.22 -9.98
CA ALA A 46 3.68 -2.94 -10.57
C ALA A 46 3.50 -4.30 -9.87
N ASP A 47 2.24 -4.68 -9.66
CA ASP A 47 1.91 -6.02 -9.22
C ASP A 47 2.27 -7.03 -10.30
N PRO A 48 3.04 -8.09 -9.99
CA PRO A 48 3.45 -9.07 -11.01
C PRO A 48 2.27 -9.81 -11.66
N ALA A 49 1.14 -9.91 -10.97
CA ALA A 49 -0.02 -10.62 -11.49
C ALA A 49 -0.85 -9.78 -12.47
N THR A 50 -0.95 -8.47 -12.24
CA THR A 50 -1.84 -7.59 -13.02
C THR A 50 -1.09 -6.54 -13.84
N GLY A 51 0.16 -6.23 -13.51
CA GLY A 51 0.91 -5.14 -14.11
C GLY A 51 0.50 -3.76 -13.63
N GLU A 52 -0.41 -3.66 -12.68
CA GLU A 52 -0.89 -2.40 -12.14
C GLU A 52 -0.12 -2.02 -10.87
N THR A 53 -0.02 -0.70 -10.59
CA THR A 53 0.63 -0.20 -9.39
C THR A 53 -0.28 -0.23 -8.16
N THR A 54 -1.55 -0.55 -8.35
CA THR A 54 -2.52 -0.72 -7.27
C THR A 54 -3.14 -2.09 -7.32
N ILE A 55 -3.51 -2.61 -6.16
CA ILE A 55 -4.28 -3.84 -6.06
C ILE A 55 -5.58 -3.56 -5.33
N ARG A 56 -6.64 -4.25 -5.73
CA ARG A 56 -7.89 -4.22 -5.01
C ARG A 56 -7.93 -5.41 -4.06
N VAL A 57 -8.33 -5.14 -2.82
CA VAL A 57 -8.43 -6.16 -1.78
C VAL A 57 -9.79 -6.06 -1.10
N TYR A 58 -10.18 -7.12 -0.42
CA TYR A 58 -11.30 -7.05 0.50
C TYR A 58 -10.88 -7.60 1.86
N PHE A 59 -11.53 -7.06 2.89
CA PHE A 59 -11.30 -7.47 4.27
C PHE A 59 -12.29 -8.54 4.65
N ARG A 60 -11.83 -9.55 5.38
CA ARG A 60 -12.67 -10.60 5.93
C ARG A 60 -12.52 -10.67 7.44
N ALA A 61 -13.59 -11.10 8.10
CA ALA A 61 -13.49 -11.44 9.51
C ALA A 61 -12.56 -12.64 9.69
N PRO A 62 -11.95 -12.81 10.89
CA PRO A 62 -11.01 -13.92 11.13
C PRO A 62 -11.58 -15.30 10.87
N ASN A 63 -12.90 -15.48 10.96
CA ASN A 63 -13.60 -16.74 10.69
C ASN A 63 -13.92 -16.96 9.21
N LYS A 64 -13.38 -16.11 8.33
CA LYS A 64 -13.58 -16.20 6.87
C LYS A 64 -15.03 -16.11 6.41
N GLY A 65 -15.83 -15.34 7.12
CA GLY A 65 -17.19 -15.01 6.67
C GLY A 65 -17.19 -14.11 5.43
N PRO A 66 -18.33 -13.53 5.04
CA PRO A 66 -18.41 -12.58 3.94
C PRO A 66 -17.45 -11.40 4.14
N SER A 67 -17.00 -10.79 3.04
CA SER A 67 -16.15 -9.61 3.14
C SER A 67 -16.88 -8.46 3.85
N ILE A 68 -16.15 -7.73 4.70
CA ILE A 68 -16.70 -6.61 5.46
C ILE A 68 -16.40 -5.26 4.80
N GLY A 69 -15.64 -5.26 3.70
CA GLY A 69 -15.36 -4.06 2.95
C GLY A 69 -14.27 -4.30 1.92
N THR A 70 -14.08 -3.33 1.06
CA THR A 70 -13.03 -3.34 0.04
C THR A 70 -12.13 -2.11 0.19
N ALA A 71 -10.89 -2.24 -0.28
CA ALA A 71 -9.95 -1.13 -0.34
C ALA A 71 -9.04 -1.30 -1.54
N THR A 72 -8.38 -0.21 -1.92
CA THR A 72 -7.34 -0.21 -2.95
C THR A 72 -6.01 0.12 -2.29
N PHE A 73 -4.96 -0.62 -2.63
CA PHE A 73 -3.63 -0.44 -2.06
C PHE A 73 -2.62 -0.17 -3.17
N SER A 74 -1.68 0.76 -2.90
CA SER A 74 -0.48 0.93 -3.74
C SER A 74 0.63 0.03 -3.23
N ARG A 75 1.25 -0.74 -4.12
CA ARG A 75 2.36 -1.63 -3.78
C ARG A 75 3.67 -0.86 -3.74
N LEU A 76 4.42 -1.01 -2.66
CA LEU A 76 5.71 -0.35 -2.47
C LEU A 76 6.84 -1.33 -2.68
N SER A 77 7.98 -0.82 -3.20
CA SER A 77 9.18 -1.63 -3.36
C SER A 77 9.83 -1.93 -2.01
N ALA A 78 10.71 -2.93 -1.99
CA ALA A 78 11.51 -3.23 -0.80
C ALA A 78 12.39 -2.03 -0.41
N GLY A 79 12.89 -1.26 -1.38
CA GLY A 79 13.66 -0.05 -1.13
C GLY A 79 12.85 1.03 -0.45
N ALA A 80 11.59 1.25 -0.89
CA ALA A 80 10.68 2.18 -0.25
C ALA A 80 10.36 1.75 1.19
N ALA A 81 10.10 0.47 1.40
CA ALA A 81 9.83 -0.06 2.73
C ALA A 81 11.01 0.15 3.68
N ALA A 82 12.23 -0.02 3.19
CA ALA A 82 13.45 0.18 3.99
C ALA A 82 13.65 1.66 4.37
N ILE A 83 13.22 2.59 3.53
CA ILE A 83 13.28 4.03 3.83
C ILE A 83 12.22 4.41 4.88
N ILE A 84 11.00 3.89 4.72
CA ILE A 84 9.90 4.17 5.65
C ILE A 84 10.13 3.50 7.01
N PHE A 85 10.65 2.28 7.00
CA PHE A 85 10.92 1.50 8.21
C PHE A 85 12.37 1.01 8.19
N PRO A 86 13.35 1.87 8.55
CA PRO A 86 14.77 1.50 8.46
C PRO A 86 15.19 0.29 9.28
N GLY A 87 14.49 0.00 10.35
CA GLY A 87 14.76 -1.18 11.20
C GLY A 87 13.96 -2.43 10.80
N GLY A 88 13.29 -2.38 9.66
CA GLY A 88 12.35 -3.42 9.23
C GLY A 88 10.91 -3.05 9.55
N SER A 89 9.99 -3.52 8.73
CA SER A 89 8.57 -3.23 8.92
C SER A 89 8.06 -3.86 10.23
N PRO A 90 7.32 -3.09 11.06
CA PRO A 90 6.68 -3.66 12.24
C PRO A 90 5.44 -4.50 11.89
N PHE A 91 5.04 -4.49 10.62
CA PHE A 91 3.86 -5.20 10.16
C PHE A 91 4.25 -6.57 9.60
N SER A 92 3.36 -7.54 9.77
CA SER A 92 3.42 -8.85 9.12
C SER A 92 2.24 -8.98 8.15
N ASN A 93 2.21 -10.04 7.36
CA ASN A 93 1.08 -10.31 6.48
C ASN A 93 -0.23 -10.27 7.27
N ASN A 94 -1.20 -9.53 6.73
CA ASN A 94 -2.50 -9.37 7.37
C ASN A 94 -3.43 -10.49 6.88
N PRO A 95 -3.81 -11.45 7.74
CA PRO A 95 -4.66 -12.57 7.32
C PRO A 95 -6.10 -12.16 7.02
N SER A 96 -6.51 -10.94 7.45
CA SER A 96 -7.85 -10.43 7.18
C SER A 96 -7.98 -9.73 5.83
N VAL A 97 -6.88 -9.61 5.09
CA VAL A 97 -6.85 -8.94 3.79
C VAL A 97 -6.63 -9.98 2.70
N GLU A 98 -7.54 -10.02 1.75
CA GLU A 98 -7.41 -10.89 0.58
C GLU A 98 -7.50 -10.07 -0.70
N ARG A 99 -6.68 -10.43 -1.69
CA ARG A 99 -6.75 -9.81 -3.00
C ARG A 99 -8.03 -10.26 -3.70
N THR A 100 -8.66 -9.34 -4.43
CA THR A 100 -9.76 -9.73 -5.31
C THR A 100 -9.22 -10.62 -6.41
N ALA A 101 -10.01 -11.62 -6.82
CA ALA A 101 -9.62 -12.45 -7.94
C ALA A 101 -9.44 -11.57 -9.19
N ALA A 102 -8.39 -11.84 -9.97
CA ALA A 102 -8.23 -11.22 -11.26
C ALA A 102 -9.39 -11.64 -12.17
N ALA A 103 -10.07 -10.65 -12.72
CA ALA A 103 -11.17 -10.93 -13.64
C ALA A 103 -10.64 -11.49 -14.95
#